data_7d3a52ccbf64690cbe8954bd06c70ab8
#
_entry.id   7d3a52ccbf64690cbe8954bd06c70ab8
#
_cell.length_a   1.000
_cell.length_b   1.000
_cell.length_c   1.000
_cell.angle_alpha   90.00
_cell.angle_beta   90.00
_cell.angle_gamma   90.00
#
_symmetry.space_group_name_H-M   'P 1'
#
loop_
_entity.id
_entity.type
_entity.pdbx_description
1 polymer ?
#
loop_
_entity_poly.entity_id
_entity_poly.type
_entity_poly.pdbx_seq_one_letter_code
_entity_poly.pdbx_strand_id
1 'polypeptide(L)'
;MGIVVRWHNRVMSRVVARVTAQMPEAPERVLDFLRDYRESRERILTSNYTAYRVEQGGKGEGTVYAYHFAAGGRERDYRLHVYESPGGIQESDQLSSFVTTWHVDPSPNGSEVTIESSWDGAGGIAGIFEGFFAPMGMRRIYTQVLTKLDAELKLAPA
;
A
#
# COMPACT_ATOMS: atom_id res chain seq x y z
N MET A 1 16.28 -31.95 35.61
CA MET A 1 15.77 -30.57 35.67
C MET A 1 15.80 -30.00 34.25
N GLY A 2 14.65 -30.03 33.62
CA GLY A 2 14.53 -29.44 32.27
C GLY A 2 14.39 -27.94 32.37
N ILE A 3 15.29 -27.18 31.74
CA ILE A 3 15.11 -25.76 31.52
C ILE A 3 14.01 -25.63 30.50
N VAL A 4 12.81 -25.24 30.94
CA VAL A 4 11.75 -24.82 30.02
C VAL A 4 12.12 -23.45 29.49
N VAL A 5 12.78 -23.42 28.33
CA VAL A 5 12.92 -22.19 27.57
C VAL A 5 11.52 -21.84 27.06
N ARG A 6 10.83 -20.98 27.81
CA ARG A 6 9.65 -20.33 27.29
C ARG A 6 10.11 -19.38 26.19
N TRP A 7 9.99 -19.83 24.97
CA TRP A 7 9.93 -18.94 23.83
C TRP A 7 8.69 -18.07 24.06
N HIS A 8 8.90 -16.88 24.56
CA HIS A 8 7.90 -15.86 24.43
C HIS A 8 7.80 -15.60 22.93
N ASN A 9 6.86 -16.29 22.27
CA ASN A 9 6.31 -15.79 21.04
C ASN A 9 5.75 -14.42 21.37
N ARG A 10 6.58 -13.41 21.26
CA ARG A 10 6.08 -12.07 21.04
C ARG A 10 5.38 -12.17 19.70
N VAL A 11 4.08 -12.41 19.74
CA VAL A 11 3.21 -12.10 18.62
C VAL A 11 3.41 -10.60 18.45
N MET A 12 4.28 -10.21 17.51
CA MET A 12 4.44 -8.83 17.13
C MET A 12 3.07 -8.42 16.62
N SER A 13 2.37 -7.55 17.38
CA SER A 13 1.06 -7.05 16.97
C SER A 13 1.25 -6.27 15.68
N ARG A 14 0.75 -6.84 14.60
CA ARG A 14 0.79 -6.21 13.30
C ARG A 14 -0.20 -5.06 13.29
N VAL A 15 0.28 -3.88 12.96
CA VAL A 15 -0.55 -2.69 12.78
C VAL A 15 -1.12 -2.71 11.37
N VAL A 16 -2.40 -2.41 11.24
CA VAL A 16 -3.12 -2.45 9.97
C VAL A 16 -3.86 -1.14 9.73
N ALA A 17 -3.73 -0.61 8.51
CA ALA A 17 -4.54 0.49 8.01
C ALA A 17 -5.25 0.02 6.73
N ARG A 18 -6.58 0.02 6.74
CA ARG A 18 -7.41 -0.52 5.66
C ARG A 18 -8.54 0.43 5.30
N VAL A 19 -8.73 0.67 4.00
CA VAL A 19 -9.85 1.45 3.46
C VAL A 19 -10.43 0.74 2.25
N THR A 20 -11.74 0.70 2.14
CA THR A 20 -12.47 0.11 1.03
C THR A 20 -13.39 1.16 0.39
N ALA A 21 -13.49 1.15 -0.92
CA ALA A 21 -14.39 2.02 -1.68
C ALA A 21 -15.05 1.26 -2.82
N GLN A 22 -16.28 1.66 -3.17
CA GLN A 22 -17.00 1.16 -4.33
C GLN A 22 -16.71 2.05 -5.54
N MET A 23 -16.49 1.44 -6.70
CA MET A 23 -16.22 2.14 -7.95
C MET A 23 -17.05 1.54 -9.09
N PRO A 24 -17.52 2.36 -10.05
CA PRO A 24 -18.37 1.86 -11.13
C PRO A 24 -17.63 1.09 -12.22
N GLU A 25 -16.30 1.16 -12.26
CA GLU A 25 -15.48 0.49 -13.27
C GLU A 25 -15.31 -1.00 -12.97
N ALA A 26 -15.16 -1.80 -14.04
CA ALA A 26 -14.89 -3.22 -13.95
C ALA A 26 -13.53 -3.51 -13.28
N PRO A 27 -13.37 -4.63 -12.55
CA PRO A 27 -12.14 -4.97 -11.86
C PRO A 27 -10.88 -4.92 -12.73
N GLU A 28 -10.95 -5.43 -13.97
CA GLU A 28 -9.78 -5.43 -14.86
C GLU A 28 -9.31 -4.01 -15.19
N ARG A 29 -10.23 -3.08 -15.34
CA ARG A 29 -9.89 -1.69 -15.64
C ARG A 29 -9.21 -1.01 -14.43
N VAL A 30 -9.71 -1.27 -13.24
CA VAL A 30 -9.11 -0.77 -12.00
C VAL A 30 -7.70 -1.34 -11.84
N LEU A 31 -7.54 -2.65 -12.03
CA LEU A 31 -6.24 -3.30 -11.93
C LEU A 31 -5.25 -2.80 -12.98
N ASP A 32 -5.68 -2.61 -14.22
CA ASP A 32 -4.82 -2.08 -15.28
C ASP A 32 -4.31 -0.68 -14.95
N PHE A 33 -5.13 0.15 -14.32
CA PHE A 33 -4.69 1.45 -13.83
C PHE A 33 -3.67 1.31 -12.70
N LEU A 34 -3.96 0.49 -11.71
CA LEU A 34 -3.11 0.31 -10.53
C LEU A 34 -1.74 -0.30 -10.86
N ARG A 35 -1.69 -1.20 -11.84
CA ARG A 35 -0.45 -1.88 -12.24
C ARG A 35 0.47 -1.05 -13.11
N ASP A 36 0.01 0.07 -13.62
CA ASP A 36 0.82 0.97 -14.45
C ASP A 36 1.52 2.03 -13.58
N TYR A 37 2.71 1.69 -13.13
CA TYR A 37 3.50 2.51 -12.24
C TYR A 37 4.19 3.68 -12.93
N ARG A 38 4.31 3.66 -14.26
CA ARG A 38 4.96 4.72 -15.02
C ARG A 38 4.04 5.86 -15.40
N GLU A 39 2.82 5.54 -15.84
CA GLU A 39 1.91 6.53 -16.41
C GLU A 39 0.74 6.89 -15.49
N SER A 40 0.23 5.92 -14.74
CA SER A 40 -1.04 6.09 -14.04
C SER A 40 -0.89 6.24 -12.52
N ARG A 41 -0.05 5.44 -11.91
CA ARG A 41 0.00 5.28 -10.45
C ARG A 41 0.31 6.57 -9.70
N GLU A 42 1.22 7.39 -10.20
CA GLU A 42 1.59 8.65 -9.55
C GLU A 42 0.41 9.63 -9.47
N ARG A 43 -0.54 9.55 -10.40
CA ARG A 43 -1.69 10.46 -10.47
C ARG A 43 -2.64 10.34 -9.29
N ILE A 44 -2.64 9.21 -8.59
CA ILE A 44 -3.52 9.00 -7.43
C ILE A 44 -2.83 9.27 -6.09
N LEU A 45 -1.56 9.62 -6.10
CA LEU A 45 -0.82 9.92 -4.89
C LEU A 45 -1.13 11.32 -4.36
N THR A 46 -1.18 11.44 -3.05
CA THR A 46 -1.34 12.73 -2.36
C THR A 46 -0.01 13.46 -2.28
N SER A 47 -0.03 14.72 -1.83
CA SER A 47 1.19 15.51 -1.62
C SER A 47 2.13 14.94 -0.54
N ASN A 48 1.66 13.95 0.22
CA ASN A 48 2.49 13.21 1.17
C ASN A 48 3.63 12.42 0.50
N TYR A 49 3.41 12.03 -0.75
CA TYR A 49 4.37 11.26 -1.56
C TYR A 49 5.18 12.21 -2.42
N THR A 50 6.50 12.13 -2.34
CA THR A 50 7.42 12.93 -3.15
C THR A 50 8.55 12.06 -3.70
N ALA A 51 9.31 12.57 -4.64
CA ALA A 51 10.42 11.86 -5.27
C ALA A 51 10.05 10.49 -5.84
N TYR A 52 8.82 10.37 -6.36
CA TYR A 52 8.33 9.14 -6.97
C TYR A 52 9.16 8.77 -8.20
N ARG A 53 9.58 7.51 -8.25
CA ARG A 53 10.34 6.98 -9.40
C ARG A 53 10.17 5.48 -9.54
N VAL A 54 10.16 5.02 -10.77
CA VAL A 54 10.23 3.59 -11.09
C VAL A 54 11.69 3.25 -11.35
N GLU A 55 12.21 2.30 -10.60
CA GLU A 55 13.61 1.89 -10.70
C GLU A 55 13.79 0.65 -11.58
N GLN A 56 12.74 -0.20 -11.64
CA GLN A 56 12.78 -1.44 -12.40
C GLN A 56 11.38 -1.81 -12.86
N GLY A 57 11.23 -2.38 -14.05
CA GLY A 57 9.93 -2.74 -14.59
C GLY A 57 9.10 -1.53 -14.96
N GLY A 58 7.89 -1.45 -14.43
CA GLY A 58 6.95 -0.33 -14.63
C GLY A 58 5.52 -0.76 -14.80
N LYS A 59 5.29 -2.03 -15.11
CA LYS A 59 3.95 -2.63 -15.18
C LYS A 59 3.90 -3.93 -14.43
N GLY A 60 3.07 -3.98 -13.39
CA GLY A 60 2.77 -5.19 -12.65
C GLY A 60 3.95 -5.85 -11.99
N GLU A 61 3.92 -7.16 -11.95
CA GLU A 61 4.90 -8.01 -11.27
C GLU A 61 6.33 -7.70 -11.67
N GLY A 62 7.22 -7.67 -10.67
CA GLY A 62 8.62 -7.37 -10.85
C GLY A 62 8.96 -5.88 -10.87
N THR A 63 7.98 -5.00 -10.84
CA THR A 63 8.20 -3.56 -10.71
C THR A 63 8.86 -3.27 -9.36
N VAL A 64 9.85 -2.40 -9.38
CA VAL A 64 10.44 -1.77 -8.19
C VAL A 64 10.27 -0.28 -8.34
N TYR A 65 9.62 0.34 -7.38
CA TYR A 65 9.43 1.78 -7.36
C TYR A 65 9.71 2.34 -5.97
N ALA A 66 10.00 3.61 -5.91
CA ALA A 66 10.41 4.26 -4.68
C ALA A 66 9.78 5.64 -4.54
N TYR A 67 9.60 6.06 -3.33
CA TYR A 67 9.15 7.41 -3.00
C TYR A 67 9.60 7.80 -1.60
N HIS A 68 9.55 9.10 -1.34
CA HIS A 68 9.65 9.67 -0.01
C HIS A 68 8.25 9.98 0.51
N PHE A 69 7.95 9.62 1.73
CA PHE A 69 6.63 9.81 2.34
C PHE A 69 6.75 10.62 3.62
N ALA A 70 5.91 11.65 3.75
CA ALA A 70 5.88 12.51 4.92
C ALA A 70 4.43 12.74 5.39
N ALA A 71 4.18 12.54 6.67
CA ALA A 71 2.90 12.78 7.30
C ALA A 71 3.05 12.95 8.82
N GLY A 72 2.29 13.88 9.41
CA GLY A 72 2.25 14.03 10.86
C GLY A 72 3.59 14.35 11.53
N GLY A 73 4.47 15.08 10.85
CA GLY A 73 5.81 15.42 11.35
C GLY A 73 6.84 14.28 11.26
N ARG A 74 6.48 13.18 10.62
CA ARG A 74 7.37 12.05 10.36
C ARG A 74 7.60 11.89 8.87
N GLU A 75 8.74 11.36 8.50
CA GLU A 75 9.09 11.12 7.10
C GLU A 75 9.93 9.86 6.95
N ARG A 76 9.84 9.24 5.77
CA ARG A 76 10.55 8.02 5.49
C ARG A 76 10.66 7.75 3.99
N ASP A 77 11.74 7.08 3.59
CA ASP A 77 11.91 6.53 2.25
C ASP A 77 11.38 5.11 2.16
N TYR A 78 10.70 4.81 1.06
CA TYR A 78 10.21 3.48 0.73
C TYR A 78 10.77 3.04 -0.62
N ARG A 79 11.09 1.74 -0.70
CA ARG A 79 11.42 1.06 -1.94
C ARG A 79 10.60 -0.22 -2.01
N LEU A 80 9.65 -0.27 -2.92
CA LEU A 80 8.63 -1.30 -2.96
C LEU A 80 8.84 -2.24 -4.12
N HIS A 81 8.77 -3.53 -3.83
CA HIS A 81 8.77 -4.61 -4.80
C HIS A 81 7.34 -5.08 -5.02
N VAL A 82 6.93 -5.16 -6.29
CA VAL A 82 5.55 -5.47 -6.69
C VAL A 82 5.39 -6.94 -7.03
N TYR A 83 4.40 -7.56 -6.43
CA TYR A 83 3.92 -8.92 -6.71
C TYR A 83 2.47 -8.87 -7.11
N GLU A 84 2.07 -9.72 -8.05
CA GLU A 84 0.66 -9.82 -8.46
C GLU A 84 0.07 -11.17 -8.10
N SER A 85 -1.23 -11.15 -7.84
CA SER A 85 -2.08 -12.33 -7.67
C SER A 85 -3.42 -12.07 -8.35
N PRO A 86 -4.24 -13.10 -8.61
CA PRO A 86 -5.58 -12.87 -9.17
C PRO A 86 -6.37 -11.87 -8.32
N GLY A 87 -6.82 -10.77 -8.93
CA GLY A 87 -7.57 -9.72 -8.26
C GLY A 87 -6.78 -8.86 -7.27
N GLY A 88 -5.45 -8.97 -7.23
CA GLY A 88 -4.66 -8.26 -6.23
C GLY A 88 -3.25 -7.88 -6.65
N ILE A 89 -2.71 -6.90 -5.94
CA ILE A 89 -1.34 -6.42 -6.07
C ILE A 89 -0.77 -6.29 -4.66
N GLN A 90 0.42 -6.84 -4.43
CA GLN A 90 1.15 -6.69 -3.17
C GLN A 90 2.41 -5.88 -3.41
N GLU A 91 2.64 -4.91 -2.55
CA GLU A 91 3.78 -4.00 -2.60
C GLU A 91 4.54 -4.11 -1.29
N SER A 92 5.70 -4.76 -1.33
CA SER A 92 6.51 -5.03 -0.13
C SER A 92 7.70 -4.10 -0.06
N ASP A 93 7.83 -3.35 1.05
CA ASP A 93 8.98 -2.49 1.25
C ASP A 93 10.24 -3.32 1.51
N GLN A 94 11.28 -3.04 0.76
CA GLN A 94 12.58 -3.71 0.91
C GLN A 94 13.36 -3.24 2.14
N LEU A 95 12.95 -2.11 2.73
CA LEU A 95 13.67 -1.47 3.84
C LEU A 95 13.02 -1.75 5.20
N SER A 96 11.84 -2.37 5.23
CA SER A 96 11.08 -2.61 6.47
C SER A 96 10.04 -3.71 6.33
N SER A 97 9.26 -3.91 7.38
CA SER A 97 8.12 -4.83 7.42
C SER A 97 6.86 -4.31 6.71
N PHE A 98 6.89 -3.09 6.17
CA PHE A 98 5.73 -2.46 5.56
C PHE A 98 5.32 -3.18 4.27
N VAL A 99 4.04 -3.56 4.19
CA VAL A 99 3.43 -4.20 3.03
C VAL A 99 2.10 -3.53 2.75
N THR A 100 1.88 -3.17 1.50
CA THR A 100 0.58 -2.70 1.01
C THR A 100 -0.02 -3.72 0.07
N THR A 101 -1.30 -4.01 0.24
CA THR A 101 -2.05 -4.90 -0.64
C THR A 101 -3.24 -4.16 -1.20
N TRP A 102 -3.42 -4.29 -2.51
CA TRP A 102 -4.60 -3.84 -3.23
C TRP A 102 -5.44 -5.05 -3.60
N HIS A 103 -6.71 -5.04 -3.23
CA HIS A 103 -7.69 -6.02 -3.64
C HIS A 103 -8.77 -5.35 -4.46
N VAL A 104 -9.08 -5.92 -5.61
CA VAL A 104 -10.13 -5.43 -6.50
C VAL A 104 -11.08 -6.59 -6.76
N ASP A 105 -12.22 -6.54 -6.13
CA ASP A 105 -13.25 -7.57 -6.23
C ASP A 105 -14.42 -7.09 -7.08
N PRO A 106 -15.06 -7.96 -7.87
CA PRO A 106 -16.27 -7.58 -8.57
C PRO A 106 -17.39 -7.27 -7.58
N SER A 107 -18.18 -6.25 -7.89
CA SER A 107 -19.37 -5.89 -7.16
C SER A 107 -20.55 -5.72 -8.12
N PRO A 108 -21.82 -5.67 -7.64
CA PRO A 108 -22.98 -5.60 -8.53
C PRO A 108 -22.94 -4.45 -9.54
N ASN A 109 -22.31 -3.34 -9.18
CA ASN A 109 -22.27 -2.12 -10.01
C ASN A 109 -20.84 -1.72 -10.42
N GLY A 110 -19.88 -2.64 -10.38
CA GLY A 110 -18.50 -2.35 -10.74
C GLY A 110 -17.50 -3.13 -9.91
N SER A 111 -16.75 -2.43 -9.06
CA SER A 111 -15.68 -3.01 -8.24
C SER A 111 -15.72 -2.52 -6.81
N GLU A 112 -15.33 -3.40 -5.91
CA GLU A 112 -14.94 -3.05 -4.55
C GLU A 112 -13.41 -3.03 -4.48
N VAL A 113 -12.86 -1.86 -4.17
CA VAL A 113 -11.41 -1.64 -4.12
C VAL A 113 -10.97 -1.46 -2.68
N THR A 114 -10.05 -2.30 -2.22
CA THR A 114 -9.50 -2.23 -0.88
C THR A 114 -7.99 -1.98 -0.95
N ILE A 115 -7.53 -0.99 -0.23
CA ILE A 115 -6.11 -0.77 0.05
C ILE A 115 -5.86 -1.08 1.52
N GLU A 116 -4.90 -1.93 1.79
CA GLU A 116 -4.51 -2.32 3.14
C GLU A 116 -3.01 -2.28 3.29
N SER A 117 -2.53 -1.57 4.28
CA SER A 117 -1.12 -1.62 4.66
C SER A 117 -0.96 -2.18 6.05
N SER A 118 0.11 -2.93 6.24
CA SER A 118 0.45 -3.50 7.53
C SER A 118 1.96 -3.39 7.78
N TRP A 119 2.30 -3.27 9.05
CA TRP A 119 3.69 -3.21 9.51
C TRP A 119 3.77 -3.72 10.94
N ASP A 120 4.96 -4.10 11.36
CA ASP A 120 5.18 -4.55 12.73
C ASP A 120 5.06 -3.38 13.70
N GLY A 121 4.24 -3.56 14.73
CA GLY A 121 3.99 -2.57 15.77
C GLY A 121 5.05 -2.58 16.86
N ALA A 122 4.70 -1.95 17.98
CA ALA A 122 5.56 -1.81 19.15
C ALA A 122 6.05 -3.17 19.66
N GLY A 123 7.35 -3.39 19.74
CA GLY A 123 7.98 -4.62 20.19
C GLY A 123 9.12 -5.07 19.31
N GLY A 124 9.37 -4.36 18.22
CA GLY A 124 10.58 -4.51 17.43
C GLY A 124 11.82 -4.02 18.17
N ILE A 125 12.96 -4.08 17.52
CA ILE A 125 14.22 -3.58 18.03
C ILE A 125 14.10 -2.09 18.32
N ALA A 126 14.58 -1.64 19.47
CA ALA A 126 14.55 -0.24 19.89
C ALA A 126 15.07 0.69 18.77
N GLY A 127 14.28 1.69 18.38
CA GLY A 127 14.60 2.66 17.32
C GLY A 127 13.99 2.36 15.95
N ILE A 128 13.39 1.20 15.71
CA ILE A 128 12.76 0.87 14.42
C ILE A 128 11.40 1.55 14.24
N PHE A 129 10.85 2.15 15.28
CA PHE A 129 9.57 2.87 15.21
C PHE A 129 9.67 4.27 14.62
N GLU A 130 10.87 4.79 14.47
CA GLU A 130 11.09 6.07 13.82
C GLU A 130 10.73 5.94 12.35
N GLY A 131 9.60 6.52 11.96
CA GLY A 131 9.15 6.55 10.57
C GLY A 131 7.89 5.74 10.27
N PHE A 132 7.30 5.02 11.21
CA PHE A 132 5.98 4.46 11.02
C PHE A 132 4.89 5.48 11.39
N PHE A 133 3.79 5.41 10.65
CA PHE A 133 2.70 6.38 10.72
C PHE A 133 1.52 5.81 11.49
N ALA A 134 0.74 6.69 12.12
CA ALA A 134 -0.46 6.25 12.83
C ALA A 134 -1.49 5.67 11.85
N PRO A 135 -2.14 4.53 12.18
CA PRO A 135 -3.13 3.90 11.28
C PRO A 135 -4.26 4.83 10.86
N MET A 136 -4.74 5.70 11.76
CA MET A 136 -5.79 6.67 11.44
C MET A 136 -5.33 7.69 10.40
N GLY A 137 -4.10 8.17 10.50
CA GLY A 137 -3.52 9.07 9.51
C GLY A 137 -3.36 8.40 8.15
N MET A 138 -2.91 7.16 8.14
CA MET A 138 -2.80 6.38 6.91
C MET A 138 -4.16 6.14 6.27
N ARG A 139 -5.19 5.80 7.03
CA ARG A 139 -6.55 5.63 6.51
C ARG A 139 -7.09 6.91 5.87
N ARG A 140 -6.81 8.06 6.46
CA ARG A 140 -7.19 9.36 5.89
C ARG A 140 -6.52 9.58 4.53
N ILE A 141 -5.24 9.31 4.43
CA ILE A 141 -4.49 9.42 3.18
C ILE A 141 -5.00 8.42 2.14
N TYR A 142 -5.26 7.18 2.52
CA TYR A 142 -5.78 6.15 1.62
C TYR A 142 -7.21 6.46 1.12
N THR A 143 -8.02 7.07 1.96
CA THR A 143 -9.33 7.58 1.51
C THR A 143 -9.16 8.61 0.39
N GLN A 144 -8.19 9.51 0.51
CA GLN A 144 -7.88 10.48 -0.54
C GLN A 144 -7.31 9.81 -1.79
N VAL A 145 -6.45 8.80 -1.64
CA VAL A 145 -5.92 8.02 -2.76
C VAL A 145 -7.04 7.32 -3.53
N LEU A 146 -7.98 6.68 -2.84
CA LEU A 146 -9.13 6.04 -3.46
C LEU A 146 -10.06 7.05 -4.15
N THR A 147 -10.26 8.21 -3.56
CA THR A 147 -11.02 9.30 -4.18
C THR A 147 -10.35 9.77 -5.48
N LYS A 148 -9.04 9.91 -5.48
CA LYS A 148 -8.28 10.25 -6.68
C LYS A 148 -8.34 9.14 -7.74
N LEU A 149 -8.26 7.88 -7.32
CA LEU A 149 -8.40 6.74 -8.24
C LEU A 149 -9.76 6.76 -8.94
N ASP A 150 -10.84 6.94 -8.21
CA ASP A 150 -12.19 7.05 -8.78
C ASP A 150 -12.29 8.20 -9.78
N ALA A 151 -11.74 9.36 -9.46
CA ALA A 151 -11.73 10.51 -10.35
C ALA A 151 -10.91 10.25 -11.63
N GLU A 152 -9.72 9.66 -11.51
CA GLU A 152 -8.86 9.35 -12.65
C GLU A 152 -9.49 8.30 -13.57
N LEU A 153 -10.14 7.28 -13.03
CA LEU A 153 -10.83 6.27 -13.82
C LEU A 153 -11.99 6.85 -14.64
N LYS A 154 -12.66 7.88 -14.15
CA LYS A 154 -13.73 8.58 -14.86
C LYS A 154 -13.20 9.47 -15.98
N LEU A 155 -11.98 9.96 -15.88
CA LEU A 155 -11.34 10.80 -16.89
C LEU A 155 -10.72 9.98 -18.02
N ALA A 156 -10.30 8.74 -17.75
CA ALA A 156 -9.68 7.89 -18.74
C ALA A 156 -10.74 7.37 -19.72
N PRO A 157 -10.54 7.47 -21.04
CA PRO A 157 -11.45 6.87 -22.01
C PRO A 157 -11.53 5.36 -21.82
N ALA A 158 -12.74 4.86 -21.97
CA ALA A 158 -13.01 3.43 -21.86
C ALA A 158 -12.23 2.63 -22.91
#